data_a4e10b782308234c38b2c1f6f5df18c7
#
_entry.id   a4e10b782308234c38b2c1f6f5df18c7
#
_cell.length_a   1.000
_cell.length_b   1.000
_cell.length_c   1.000
_cell.angle_alpha   90.00
_cell.angle_beta   90.00
_cell.angle_gamma   90.00
#
_symmetry.space_group_name_H-M   'P 1'
#
loop_
_entity.id
_entity.type
_entity.pdbx_description
1 polymer ?
#
loop_
_entity_poly.entity_id
_entity_poly.type
_entity_poly.pdbx_seq_one_letter_code
_entity_poly.pdbx_strand_id
1 'polypeptide(L)'
;MYLTNENLTFVKKNESLFVSLKYLDSQGNLNQIDSAAKNILTDPHNHGFDLSKNICLLPIDSKGFCDPFRSLPTTSFLCVNLADGLNIRKHASKLIYDFLPNMVATFEAEIKFWVEPSEEESDVWKVDPFDCYSNLRSDILETLEKIDIKTTIHMPGNKKGECIIGFKGQNIIDLADNFILTRFVINNIAADYGYRVLFNKDKEQNLKLILVCNNNDGQMFLDN
;
A
#
# COMPACT_ATOMS: atom_id res chain seq x y z
N MET A 1 1.13 21.78 -7.27
CA MET A 1 1.74 20.44 -7.08
C MET A 1 3.18 20.52 -7.51
N TYR A 2 4.06 19.87 -6.77
CA TYR A 2 5.47 19.85 -7.18
C TYR A 2 5.87 18.38 -7.37
N LEU A 3 5.69 17.87 -8.58
CA LEU A 3 6.43 16.69 -9.00
C LEU A 3 7.92 17.05 -9.01
N THR A 4 8.71 16.26 -8.31
CA THR A 4 10.17 16.45 -8.31
C THR A 4 10.72 16.09 -9.68
N ASN A 5 11.96 16.54 -9.97
CA ASN A 5 12.64 16.12 -11.19
C ASN A 5 12.79 14.60 -11.29
N GLU A 6 12.89 13.89 -10.15
CA GLU A 6 12.94 12.44 -10.09
C GLU A 6 11.60 11.81 -10.52
N ASN A 7 10.47 12.36 -10.05
CA ASN A 7 9.15 11.92 -10.48
C ASN A 7 8.96 12.09 -11.99
N LEU A 8 9.35 13.26 -12.54
CA LEU A 8 9.26 13.52 -13.97
C LEU A 8 10.17 12.60 -14.80
N THR A 9 11.36 12.31 -14.28
CA THR A 9 12.30 11.37 -14.90
C THR A 9 11.71 9.95 -14.90
N PHE A 10 11.07 9.54 -13.80
CA PHE A 10 10.42 8.24 -13.71
C PHE A 10 9.27 8.10 -14.72
N VAL A 11 8.41 9.13 -14.86
CA VAL A 11 7.33 9.17 -15.86
C VAL A 11 7.89 9.03 -17.28
N LYS A 12 8.97 9.75 -17.60
CA LYS A 12 9.62 9.68 -18.93
C LYS A 12 10.26 8.33 -19.20
N LYS A 13 10.99 7.78 -18.22
CA LYS A 13 11.68 6.48 -18.34
C LYS A 13 10.72 5.34 -18.62
N ASN A 14 9.51 5.40 -18.03
CA ASN A 14 8.47 4.38 -18.21
C ASN A 14 7.56 4.66 -19.40
N GLU A 15 7.88 5.66 -20.24
CA GLU A 15 7.09 6.02 -21.43
C GLU A 15 5.59 6.14 -21.14
N SER A 16 5.26 6.68 -19.96
CA SER A 16 3.89 6.73 -19.46
C SER A 16 3.02 7.64 -20.31
N LEU A 17 1.85 7.15 -20.67
CA LEU A 17 0.81 7.93 -21.34
C LEU A 17 -0.05 8.71 -20.32
N PHE A 18 -0.21 8.14 -19.14
CA PHE A 18 -0.97 8.73 -18.05
C PHE A 18 -0.15 8.78 -16.76
N VAL A 19 -0.50 9.73 -15.90
CA VAL A 19 -0.07 9.80 -14.50
C VAL A 19 -1.31 9.78 -13.63
N SER A 20 -1.33 8.86 -12.67
CA SER A 20 -2.39 8.67 -11.69
C SER A 20 -1.91 9.12 -10.31
N LEU A 21 -2.61 10.08 -9.72
CA LEU A 21 -2.34 10.58 -8.38
C LEU A 21 -3.34 9.95 -7.42
N LYS A 22 -2.88 9.02 -6.58
CA LYS A 22 -3.70 8.28 -5.61
C LYS A 22 -3.56 8.93 -4.24
N TYR A 23 -4.67 9.18 -3.55
CA TYR A 23 -4.67 9.83 -2.24
C TYR A 23 -5.81 9.33 -1.37
N LEU A 24 -5.65 9.41 -0.06
CA LEU A 24 -6.71 9.12 0.89
C LEU A 24 -7.54 10.39 1.14
N ASP A 25 -8.86 10.24 1.14
CA ASP A 25 -9.76 11.29 1.65
C ASP A 25 -9.81 11.30 3.19
N SER A 26 -10.56 12.23 3.76
CA SER A 26 -10.74 12.35 5.22
C SER A 26 -11.42 11.15 5.89
N GLN A 27 -12.06 10.27 5.09
CA GLN A 27 -12.69 9.03 5.54
C GLN A 27 -11.79 7.81 5.39
N GLY A 28 -10.58 8.00 4.81
CA GLY A 28 -9.63 6.92 4.55
C GLY A 28 -9.93 6.12 3.28
N ASN A 29 -10.78 6.61 2.39
CA ASN A 29 -10.99 5.99 1.10
C ASN A 29 -9.88 6.39 0.13
N LEU A 30 -9.39 5.42 -0.63
CA LEU A 30 -8.42 5.68 -1.68
C LEU A 30 -9.13 6.24 -2.92
N ASN A 31 -8.74 7.44 -3.31
CA ASN A 31 -9.21 8.15 -4.48
C ASN A 31 -8.06 8.34 -5.48
N GLN A 32 -8.39 8.68 -6.73
CA GLN A 32 -7.39 8.97 -7.75
C GLN A 32 -7.82 10.11 -8.68
N ILE A 33 -6.82 10.81 -9.22
CA ILE A 33 -6.97 11.79 -10.29
C ILE A 33 -5.97 11.42 -11.38
N ASP A 34 -6.46 11.22 -12.59
CA ASP A 34 -5.65 10.87 -13.75
C ASP A 34 -5.41 12.09 -14.64
N SER A 35 -4.19 12.22 -15.15
CA SER A 35 -3.82 13.23 -16.13
C SER A 35 -3.00 12.62 -17.25
N ALA A 36 -3.09 13.17 -18.46
CA ALA A 36 -2.19 12.80 -19.54
C ALA A 36 -0.74 13.16 -19.15
N ALA A 37 0.19 12.23 -19.31
CA ALA A 37 1.59 12.45 -18.94
C ALA A 37 2.21 13.66 -19.66
N LYS A 38 1.85 13.89 -20.94
CA LYS A 38 2.32 15.05 -21.72
C LYS A 38 1.99 16.39 -21.02
N ASN A 39 0.82 16.51 -20.40
CA ASN A 39 0.41 17.73 -19.73
C ASN A 39 1.28 17.99 -18.49
N ILE A 40 1.50 16.94 -17.70
CA ILE A 40 2.36 16.98 -16.51
C ILE A 40 3.82 17.29 -16.86
N LEU A 41 4.33 16.71 -17.95
CA LEU A 41 5.70 16.95 -18.41
C LEU A 41 5.91 18.35 -18.98
N THR A 42 4.86 18.99 -19.53
CA THR A 42 4.92 20.36 -20.09
C THR A 42 4.74 21.42 -19.01
N ASP A 43 3.85 21.17 -18.04
CA ASP A 43 3.54 22.10 -16.96
C ASP A 43 3.41 21.35 -15.62
N PRO A 44 4.55 20.97 -15.02
CA PRO A 44 4.53 20.15 -13.79
C PRO A 44 3.89 20.85 -12.58
N HIS A 45 3.68 22.17 -12.67
CA HIS A 45 3.20 22.97 -11.52
C HIS A 45 1.67 23.09 -11.44
N ASN A 46 0.96 22.84 -12.55
CA ASN A 46 -0.47 23.08 -12.64
C ASN A 46 -1.36 21.83 -12.53
N HIS A 47 -0.77 20.63 -12.36
CA HIS A 47 -1.52 19.39 -12.28
C HIS A 47 -1.61 18.84 -10.85
N GLY A 48 -2.78 18.37 -10.47
CA GLY A 48 -3.08 17.85 -9.12
C GLY A 48 -3.75 18.87 -8.20
N PHE A 49 -4.13 20.04 -8.74
CA PHE A 49 -4.94 21.01 -8.02
C PHE A 49 -6.38 20.98 -8.52
N ASP A 50 -7.30 20.81 -7.61
CA ASP A 50 -8.71 21.18 -7.82
C ASP A 50 -9.13 22.09 -6.67
N LEU A 51 -8.97 23.39 -6.90
CA LEU A 51 -9.33 24.40 -5.91
C LEU A 51 -10.83 24.36 -5.57
N SER A 52 -11.68 23.92 -6.50
CA SER A 52 -13.12 23.81 -6.28
C SER A 52 -13.46 22.68 -5.30
N LYS A 53 -12.60 21.65 -5.22
CA LYS A 53 -12.74 20.51 -4.31
C LYS A 53 -11.79 20.56 -3.11
N ASN A 54 -11.06 21.66 -2.97
CA ASN A 54 -10.04 21.82 -1.93
C ASN A 54 -8.99 20.68 -1.92
N ILE A 55 -8.55 20.27 -3.11
CA ILE A 55 -7.55 19.21 -3.30
C ILE A 55 -6.24 19.83 -3.73
N CYS A 56 -5.17 19.53 -3.00
CA CYS A 56 -3.80 19.89 -3.33
C CYS A 56 -2.90 18.69 -3.07
N LEU A 57 -2.62 17.90 -4.09
CA LEU A 57 -1.88 16.64 -3.98
C LEU A 57 -0.39 16.84 -4.11
N LEU A 58 0.36 16.27 -3.17
CA LEU A 58 1.81 16.16 -3.20
C LEU A 58 2.20 14.68 -3.19
N PRO A 59 2.94 14.17 -4.19
CA PRO A 59 3.47 12.81 -4.14
C PRO A 59 4.29 12.56 -2.87
N ILE A 60 4.09 11.41 -2.28
CA ILE A 60 4.85 10.93 -1.14
C ILE A 60 6.13 10.32 -1.71
N ASP A 61 7.26 10.95 -1.41
CA ASP A 61 8.57 10.55 -1.90
C ASP A 61 8.67 10.41 -3.44
N SER A 62 9.85 10.11 -3.96
CA SER A 62 10.12 9.90 -5.39
C SER A 62 9.57 8.58 -5.95
N LYS A 63 8.82 7.81 -5.14
CA LYS A 63 8.38 6.46 -5.50
C LYS A 63 7.08 6.47 -6.30
N GLY A 64 7.19 6.68 -7.60
CA GLY A 64 6.16 6.26 -8.52
C GLY A 64 6.26 4.77 -8.82
N PHE A 65 5.18 4.15 -9.21
CA PHE A 65 5.17 2.78 -9.72
C PHE A 65 4.41 2.69 -11.04
N CYS A 66 4.79 1.73 -11.90
CA CYS A 66 3.99 1.39 -13.07
C CYS A 66 2.74 0.68 -12.60
N ASP A 67 1.57 1.24 -12.91
CA ASP A 67 0.28 0.70 -12.44
C ASP A 67 -0.04 -0.60 -13.19
N PRO A 68 -0.01 -1.77 -12.51
CA PRO A 68 -0.19 -3.07 -13.16
C PRO A 68 -1.62 -3.33 -13.60
N PHE A 69 -2.58 -2.52 -13.18
CA PHE A 69 -4.01 -2.69 -13.47
C PHE A 69 -4.52 -1.78 -14.59
N ARG A 70 -3.62 -1.05 -15.23
CA ARG A 70 -3.98 -0.14 -16.34
C ARG A 70 -3.57 -0.74 -17.68
N SER A 71 -4.50 -0.77 -18.62
CA SER A 71 -4.24 -1.25 -19.98
C SER A 71 -3.28 -0.36 -20.77
N LEU A 72 -3.20 0.92 -20.44
CA LEU A 72 -2.28 1.88 -21.02
C LEU A 72 -1.16 2.20 -20.02
N PRO A 73 0.10 2.41 -20.52
CA PRO A 73 1.22 2.76 -19.66
C PRO A 73 0.90 3.94 -18.74
N THR A 74 0.78 3.65 -17.45
CA THR A 74 0.40 4.62 -16.42
C THR A 74 1.38 4.58 -15.26
N THR A 75 1.95 5.72 -14.92
CA THR A 75 2.70 5.88 -13.66
C THR A 75 1.75 6.37 -12.58
N SER A 76 1.71 5.65 -11.48
CA SER A 76 0.94 6.03 -10.29
C SER A 76 1.84 6.55 -9.18
N PHE A 77 1.39 7.57 -8.47
CA PHE A 77 2.03 8.11 -7.27
C PHE A 77 1.03 8.09 -6.12
N LEU A 78 1.46 7.62 -4.95
CA LEU A 78 0.72 7.85 -3.73
C LEU A 78 0.97 9.29 -3.28
N CYS A 79 -0.09 10.00 -2.90
CA CYS A 79 -0.04 11.43 -2.59
C CYS A 79 -0.66 11.73 -1.23
N VAL A 80 -0.19 12.82 -0.60
CA VAL A 80 -0.89 13.46 0.50
C VAL A 80 -1.69 14.64 -0.02
N ASN A 81 -2.87 14.90 0.56
CA ASN A 81 -3.62 16.11 0.31
C ASN A 81 -3.17 17.20 1.28
N LEU A 82 -2.50 18.22 0.78
CA LEU A 82 -2.00 19.34 1.59
C LEU A 82 -3.11 20.27 2.09
N ALA A 83 -4.28 20.25 1.45
CA ALA A 83 -5.41 21.08 1.88
C ALA A 83 -5.94 20.69 3.26
N ASP A 84 -5.72 19.44 3.69
CA ASP A 84 -6.13 18.96 5.02
C ASP A 84 -5.22 19.50 6.15
N GLY A 85 -4.17 20.24 5.81
CA GLY A 85 -3.32 21.01 6.75
C GLY A 85 -2.48 20.19 7.74
N LEU A 86 -2.61 18.87 7.73
CA LEU A 86 -1.98 17.99 8.70
C LEU A 86 -0.82 17.22 8.06
N ASN A 87 0.39 17.54 8.48
CA ASN A 87 1.53 16.70 8.20
C ASN A 87 1.61 15.54 9.21
N ILE A 88 0.58 14.68 9.21
CA ILE A 88 0.45 13.52 10.10
C ILE A 88 1.73 12.65 10.05
N ARG A 89 2.35 12.54 8.88
CA ARG A 89 3.57 11.74 8.69
C ARG A 89 4.75 12.30 9.48
N LYS A 90 4.99 13.62 9.41
CA LYS A 90 6.03 14.27 10.21
C LYS A 90 5.76 14.14 11.71
N HIS A 91 4.49 14.22 12.10
CA HIS A 91 4.10 14.05 13.49
C HIS A 91 4.36 12.62 13.98
N ALA A 92 3.96 11.60 13.21
CA ALA A 92 4.22 10.20 13.51
C ALA A 92 5.73 9.89 13.59
N SER A 93 6.52 10.36 12.63
CA SER A 93 7.99 10.21 12.67
C SER A 93 8.60 10.84 13.91
N LYS A 94 8.13 12.03 14.30
CA LYS A 94 8.60 12.72 15.49
C LYS A 94 8.23 11.95 16.76
N LEU A 95 6.99 11.46 16.88
CA LEU A 95 6.57 10.67 18.03
C LEU A 95 7.46 9.43 18.22
N ILE A 96 7.74 8.70 17.16
CA ILE A 96 8.62 7.53 17.24
C ILE A 96 10.01 7.91 17.70
N TYR A 97 10.58 8.98 17.14
CA TYR A 97 11.89 9.49 17.56
C TYR A 97 11.91 9.90 19.04
N ASP A 98 10.86 10.57 19.52
CA ASP A 98 10.74 11.02 20.89
C ASP A 98 10.57 9.84 21.88
N PHE A 99 9.87 8.76 21.45
CA PHE A 99 9.67 7.56 22.29
C PHE A 99 10.86 6.60 22.29
N LEU A 100 11.59 6.52 21.16
CA LEU A 100 12.70 5.59 20.98
C LEU A 100 13.96 6.33 20.52
N PRO A 101 14.47 7.27 21.33
CA PRO A 101 15.69 8.01 21.00
C PRO A 101 16.86 7.03 20.93
N ASN A 102 17.65 7.11 19.87
CA ASN A 102 18.82 6.24 19.62
C ASN A 102 18.51 4.78 19.27
N MET A 103 17.26 4.46 18.93
CA MET A 103 16.87 3.14 18.45
C MET A 103 16.36 3.20 17.02
N VAL A 104 16.63 2.16 16.25
CA VAL A 104 16.00 1.94 14.94
C VAL A 104 14.78 1.06 15.16
N ALA A 105 13.60 1.67 15.08
CA ALA A 105 12.34 0.96 15.16
C ALA A 105 11.93 0.48 13.76
N THR A 106 11.79 -0.83 13.60
CA THR A 106 11.19 -1.46 12.42
C THR A 106 9.92 -2.20 12.81
N PHE A 107 8.98 -2.25 11.90
CA PHE A 107 7.69 -2.88 12.10
C PHE A 107 7.50 -3.98 11.08
N GLU A 108 7.33 -5.20 11.55
CA GLU A 108 6.78 -6.28 10.76
C GLU A 108 5.27 -6.25 10.85
N ALA A 109 4.59 -6.68 9.81
CA ALA A 109 3.13 -6.65 9.78
C ALA A 109 2.55 -7.84 9.06
N GLU A 110 1.33 -8.20 9.46
CA GLU A 110 0.46 -9.12 8.74
C GLU A 110 -0.86 -8.41 8.44
N ILE A 111 -1.27 -8.41 7.17
CA ILE A 111 -2.60 -7.99 6.77
C ILE A 111 -3.51 -9.21 6.63
N LYS A 112 -4.72 -9.10 7.20
CA LYS A 112 -5.79 -10.08 7.05
C LYS A 112 -6.90 -9.52 6.17
N PHE A 113 -7.43 -10.36 5.31
CA PHE A 113 -8.60 -10.04 4.51
C PHE A 113 -9.43 -11.30 4.27
N TRP A 114 -10.70 -11.13 3.97
CA TRP A 114 -11.63 -12.22 3.72
C TRP A 114 -12.16 -12.15 2.30
N VAL A 115 -12.14 -13.30 1.63
CA VAL A 115 -12.69 -13.46 0.28
C VAL A 115 -14.18 -13.82 0.38
N GLU A 116 -15.02 -13.18 -0.44
CA GLU A 116 -16.45 -13.42 -0.53
C GLU A 116 -16.92 -13.55 -1.99
N PRO A 117 -17.78 -14.55 -2.32
CA PRO A 117 -18.19 -15.65 -1.46
C PRO A 117 -17.02 -16.57 -1.15
N SER A 118 -17.05 -17.23 0.02
CA SER A 118 -16.02 -18.20 0.38
C SER A 118 -16.35 -19.56 -0.25
N GLU A 119 -15.40 -20.05 -1.06
CA GLU A 119 -15.50 -21.34 -1.77
C GLU A 119 -14.77 -22.48 -1.07
N GLU A 120 -14.21 -22.24 0.12
CA GLU A 120 -13.49 -23.27 0.86
C GLU A 120 -14.40 -24.46 1.19
N GLU A 121 -13.97 -25.65 0.75
CA GLU A 121 -14.69 -26.90 0.95
C GLU A 121 -14.39 -27.55 2.31
N SER A 122 -13.20 -27.24 2.88
CA SER A 122 -12.72 -27.88 4.10
C SER A 122 -12.12 -26.88 5.08
N ASP A 123 -12.53 -26.95 6.33
CA ASP A 123 -11.92 -26.20 7.43
C ASP A 123 -10.67 -26.88 8.00
N VAL A 124 -10.41 -28.13 7.61
CA VAL A 124 -9.35 -28.99 8.20
C VAL A 124 -8.05 -28.91 7.39
N TRP A 125 -8.15 -28.89 6.07
CA TRP A 125 -6.99 -28.92 5.17
C TRP A 125 -6.81 -27.55 4.50
N LYS A 126 -5.69 -26.91 4.78
CA LYS A 126 -5.30 -25.60 4.25
C LYS A 126 -4.11 -25.72 3.29
N VAL A 127 -4.16 -26.72 2.41
CA VAL A 127 -3.18 -27.02 1.36
C VAL A 127 -3.91 -27.32 0.06
N ASP A 128 -3.22 -27.17 -1.07
CA ASP A 128 -3.78 -27.52 -2.37
C ASP A 128 -4.23 -28.99 -2.42
N PRO A 129 -5.37 -29.32 -3.03
CA PRO A 129 -6.29 -28.43 -3.76
C PRO A 129 -7.36 -27.75 -2.86
N PHE A 130 -7.31 -27.91 -1.54
CA PHE A 130 -8.31 -27.40 -0.60
C PHE A 130 -8.11 -25.93 -0.24
N ASP A 131 -6.92 -25.38 -0.49
CA ASP A 131 -6.64 -23.96 -0.36
C ASP A 131 -7.04 -23.22 -1.64
N CYS A 132 -8.32 -22.93 -1.80
CA CYS A 132 -8.89 -22.33 -3.02
C CYS A 132 -8.32 -20.96 -3.36
N TYR A 133 -7.64 -20.28 -2.42
CA TYR A 133 -7.11 -18.92 -2.60
C TYR A 133 -5.59 -18.87 -2.69
N SER A 134 -4.92 -20.01 -2.80
CA SER A 134 -3.46 -20.09 -2.93
C SER A 134 -2.95 -19.27 -4.12
N ASN A 135 -3.53 -19.45 -5.31
CA ASN A 135 -3.17 -18.72 -6.51
C ASN A 135 -3.47 -17.22 -6.39
N LEU A 136 -4.65 -16.86 -5.86
CA LEU A 136 -5.01 -15.47 -5.60
C LEU A 136 -3.94 -14.76 -4.75
N ARG A 137 -3.51 -15.38 -3.65
CA ARG A 137 -2.49 -14.81 -2.77
C ARG A 137 -1.12 -14.74 -3.43
N SER A 138 -0.77 -15.74 -4.25
CA SER A 138 0.49 -15.73 -5.02
C SER A 138 0.54 -14.58 -6.02
N ASP A 139 -0.55 -14.35 -6.76
CA ASP A 139 -0.63 -13.26 -7.72
C ASP A 139 -0.59 -11.87 -7.03
N ILE A 140 -1.19 -11.77 -5.83
CA ILE A 140 -1.07 -10.57 -5.00
C ILE A 140 0.39 -10.32 -4.63
N LEU A 141 1.12 -11.34 -4.14
CA LEU A 141 2.52 -11.18 -3.77
C LEU A 141 3.39 -10.77 -4.97
N GLU A 142 3.23 -11.45 -6.10
CA GLU A 142 3.95 -11.13 -7.33
C GLU A 142 3.71 -9.68 -7.78
N THR A 143 2.46 -9.23 -7.67
CA THR A 143 2.09 -7.85 -8.05
C THR A 143 2.66 -6.83 -7.07
N LEU A 144 2.67 -7.13 -5.77
CA LEU A 144 3.30 -6.28 -4.75
C LEU A 144 4.80 -6.13 -4.99
N GLU A 145 5.50 -7.24 -5.32
CA GLU A 145 6.93 -7.20 -5.66
C GLU A 145 7.21 -6.36 -6.92
N LYS A 146 6.33 -6.38 -7.93
CA LYS A 146 6.44 -5.54 -9.14
C LYS A 146 6.38 -4.04 -8.84
N ILE A 147 5.71 -3.65 -7.76
CA ILE A 147 5.62 -2.26 -7.30
C ILE A 147 6.54 -1.96 -6.10
N ASP A 148 7.56 -2.81 -5.89
CA ASP A 148 8.61 -2.68 -4.87
C ASP A 148 8.11 -2.77 -3.42
N ILE A 149 6.99 -3.45 -3.17
CA ILE A 149 6.51 -3.76 -1.82
C ILE A 149 7.00 -5.15 -1.42
N LYS A 150 7.89 -5.20 -0.42
CA LYS A 150 8.51 -6.45 0.05
C LYS A 150 7.59 -7.22 0.98
N THR A 151 7.22 -8.41 0.56
CA THR A 151 6.42 -9.35 1.33
C THR A 151 7.29 -10.48 1.88
N THR A 152 6.80 -11.22 2.86
CA THR A 152 7.51 -12.35 3.48
C THR A 152 6.83 -13.68 3.24
N ILE A 153 5.53 -13.72 3.49
CA ILE A 153 4.71 -14.94 3.40
C ILE A 153 3.31 -14.62 2.93
N HIS A 154 2.63 -15.62 2.41
CA HIS A 154 1.18 -15.66 2.37
C HIS A 154 0.67 -17.01 2.89
N MET A 155 -0.48 -17.02 3.52
CA MET A 155 -1.08 -18.25 4.04
C MET A 155 -2.60 -18.10 4.19
N PRO A 156 -3.36 -19.21 4.21
CA PRO A 156 -4.75 -19.19 4.65
C PRO A 156 -4.81 -18.81 6.13
N GLY A 157 -5.87 -18.11 6.53
CA GLY A 157 -6.14 -17.83 7.93
C GLY A 157 -6.87 -18.97 8.62
N ASN A 158 -7.30 -18.73 9.86
CA ASN A 158 -8.00 -19.72 10.66
C ASN A 158 -9.50 -19.81 10.34
N LYS A 159 -10.07 -18.75 9.76
CA LYS A 159 -11.49 -18.69 9.42
C LYS A 159 -11.69 -18.90 7.92
N LYS A 160 -12.89 -19.35 7.57
CA LYS A 160 -13.29 -19.56 6.19
C LYS A 160 -13.16 -18.30 5.36
N GLY A 161 -12.45 -18.38 4.23
CA GLY A 161 -12.16 -17.27 3.33
C GLY A 161 -11.10 -16.29 3.85
N GLU A 162 -10.51 -16.52 5.02
CA GLU A 162 -9.48 -15.67 5.59
C GLU A 162 -8.14 -15.91 4.90
N CYS A 163 -7.52 -14.82 4.46
CA CYS A 163 -6.20 -14.78 3.84
C CYS A 163 -5.28 -13.86 4.63
N ILE A 164 -4.00 -14.22 4.72
CA ILE A 164 -2.97 -13.47 5.44
C ILE A 164 -1.79 -13.24 4.52
N ILE A 165 -1.27 -12.00 4.53
CA ILE A 165 -0.03 -11.62 3.85
C ILE A 165 0.87 -10.91 4.86
N GLY A 166 2.12 -11.38 4.97
CA GLY A 166 3.13 -10.80 5.82
C GLY A 166 4.06 -9.84 5.07
N PHE A 167 4.52 -8.81 5.76
CA PHE A 167 5.43 -7.79 5.26
C PHE A 167 6.76 -7.85 5.98
N LYS A 168 7.83 -7.60 5.23
CA LYS A 168 9.17 -7.43 5.78
C LYS A 168 9.23 -6.19 6.67
N GLY A 169 10.04 -6.25 7.73
CA GLY A 169 10.25 -5.16 8.67
C GLY A 169 10.70 -3.86 7.98
N GLN A 170 10.03 -2.77 8.29
CA GLN A 170 10.25 -1.43 7.73
C GLN A 170 9.81 -0.35 8.73
N ASN A 171 10.13 0.92 8.47
CA ASN A 171 9.61 1.99 9.31
C ASN A 171 8.09 2.12 9.18
N ILE A 172 7.45 2.72 10.20
CA ILE A 172 5.99 2.80 10.28
C ILE A 172 5.35 3.61 9.16
N ILE A 173 6.06 4.60 8.62
CA ILE A 173 5.55 5.46 7.56
C ILE A 173 5.49 4.68 6.24
N ASP A 174 6.61 4.02 5.88
CA ASP A 174 6.65 3.17 4.68
C ASP A 174 5.66 2.00 4.81
N LEU A 175 5.52 1.44 6.02
CA LEU A 175 4.54 0.38 6.27
C LEU A 175 3.10 0.87 6.05
N ALA A 176 2.76 2.07 6.52
CA ALA A 176 1.43 2.65 6.32
C ALA A 176 1.12 2.87 4.83
N ASP A 177 2.09 3.37 4.06
CA ASP A 177 1.95 3.55 2.63
C ASP A 177 1.79 2.22 1.89
N ASN A 178 2.64 1.26 2.23
CA ASN A 178 2.58 -0.09 1.67
C ASN A 178 1.26 -0.79 2.01
N PHE A 179 0.71 -0.55 3.20
CA PHE A 179 -0.60 -1.06 3.58
C PHE A 179 -1.72 -0.51 2.68
N ILE A 180 -1.70 0.79 2.37
CA ILE A 180 -2.67 1.43 1.47
C ILE A 180 -2.59 0.79 0.07
N LEU A 181 -1.37 0.68 -0.47
CA LEU A 181 -1.14 0.11 -1.79
C LEU A 181 -1.45 -1.39 -1.83
N THR A 182 -1.17 -2.12 -0.76
CA THR A 182 -1.54 -3.54 -0.65
C THR A 182 -3.05 -3.73 -0.71
N ARG A 183 -3.83 -2.92 -0.02
CA ARG A 183 -5.30 -2.97 -0.13
C ARG A 183 -5.78 -2.70 -1.56
N PHE A 184 -5.12 -1.75 -2.25
CA PHE A 184 -5.40 -1.47 -3.66
C PHE A 184 -5.11 -2.70 -4.53
N VAL A 185 -3.95 -3.36 -4.37
CA VAL A 185 -3.58 -4.57 -5.12
C VAL A 185 -4.55 -5.71 -4.82
N ILE A 186 -4.82 -6.00 -3.55
CA ILE A 186 -5.75 -7.07 -3.14
C ILE A 186 -7.12 -6.89 -3.79
N ASN A 187 -7.68 -5.68 -3.76
CA ASN A 187 -9.00 -5.41 -4.35
C ASN A 187 -9.01 -5.65 -5.87
N ASN A 188 -7.97 -5.21 -6.58
CA ASN A 188 -7.91 -5.38 -8.04
C ASN A 188 -7.71 -6.85 -8.43
N ILE A 189 -6.74 -7.55 -7.82
CA ILE A 189 -6.52 -8.98 -8.12
C ILE A 189 -7.75 -9.80 -7.75
N ALA A 190 -8.38 -9.57 -6.59
CA ALA A 190 -9.59 -10.29 -6.23
C ALA A 190 -10.73 -10.06 -7.23
N ALA A 191 -10.89 -8.82 -7.73
CA ALA A 191 -11.87 -8.52 -8.76
C ALA A 191 -11.60 -9.27 -10.07
N ASP A 192 -10.33 -9.43 -10.48
CA ASP A 192 -9.94 -10.20 -11.66
C ASP A 192 -10.30 -11.69 -11.51
N TYR A 193 -10.27 -12.21 -10.27
CA TYR A 193 -10.74 -13.56 -9.93
C TYR A 193 -12.27 -13.67 -9.77
N GLY A 194 -13.01 -12.54 -9.87
CA GLY A 194 -14.45 -12.49 -9.65
C GLY A 194 -14.86 -12.47 -8.18
N TYR A 195 -13.92 -12.21 -7.26
CA TYR A 195 -14.16 -12.14 -5.84
C TYR A 195 -14.30 -10.70 -5.33
N ARG A 196 -14.98 -10.56 -4.19
CA ARG A 196 -14.96 -9.36 -3.36
C ARG A 196 -14.18 -9.66 -2.08
N VAL A 197 -13.48 -8.65 -1.57
CA VAL A 197 -12.73 -8.78 -0.32
C VAL A 197 -13.26 -7.83 0.75
N LEU A 198 -13.19 -8.28 2.00
CA LEU A 198 -13.47 -7.50 3.20
C LEU A 198 -12.21 -7.39 4.04
N PHE A 199 -11.93 -6.19 4.55
CA PHE A 199 -10.80 -5.95 5.45
C PHE A 199 -11.21 -5.89 6.92
N ASN A 200 -12.49 -5.77 7.23
CA ASN A 200 -13.03 -5.69 8.59
C ASN A 200 -14.23 -6.61 8.71
N LYS A 201 -13.98 -7.91 8.82
CA LYS A 201 -15.03 -8.88 9.08
C LYS A 201 -15.18 -9.08 10.59
N ASP A 202 -16.42 -9.05 11.10
CA ASP A 202 -16.76 -9.31 12.51
C ASP A 202 -16.03 -8.40 13.52
N LYS A 203 -15.65 -7.16 13.14
CA LYS A 203 -14.86 -6.21 13.93
C LYS A 203 -13.46 -6.72 14.32
N GLU A 204 -12.97 -7.75 13.66
CA GLU A 204 -11.60 -8.21 13.87
C GLU A 204 -10.58 -7.24 13.27
N GLN A 205 -9.43 -7.15 13.92
CA GLN A 205 -8.31 -6.35 13.42
C GLN A 205 -7.75 -7.01 12.17
N ASN A 206 -7.70 -6.24 11.09
CA ASN A 206 -7.16 -6.65 9.81
C ASN A 206 -5.64 -6.42 9.69
N LEU A 207 -5.02 -5.80 10.66
CA LEU A 207 -3.60 -5.50 10.70
C LEU A 207 -3.02 -5.93 12.05
N LYS A 208 -2.02 -6.81 12.01
CA LYS A 208 -1.19 -7.14 13.15
C LYS A 208 0.16 -6.47 12.94
N LEU A 209 0.63 -5.73 13.93
CA LEU A 209 1.93 -5.07 13.94
C LEU A 209 2.82 -5.73 14.97
N ILE A 210 4.08 -5.96 14.61
CA ILE A 210 5.13 -6.44 15.49
C ILE A 210 6.24 -5.39 15.45
N LEU A 211 6.48 -4.76 16.59
CA LEU A 211 7.58 -3.80 16.73
C LEU A 211 8.87 -4.57 17.00
N VAL A 212 9.88 -4.35 16.17
CA VAL A 212 11.24 -4.85 16.36
C VAL A 212 12.15 -3.65 16.62
N CYS A 213 12.68 -3.55 17.83
CA CYS A 213 13.61 -2.50 18.21
C CYS A 213 15.02 -3.04 18.19
N ASN A 214 15.92 -2.39 17.45
CA ASN A 214 17.35 -2.65 17.48
C ASN A 214 18.06 -1.42 18.07
N ASN A 215 19.00 -1.64 18.98
CA ASN A 215 19.94 -0.57 19.35
C ASN A 215 20.96 -0.38 18.21
N ASN A 216 21.67 0.75 18.24
CA ASN A 216 22.70 1.05 17.23
C ASN A 216 23.84 0.00 17.18
N ASP A 217 23.92 -0.90 18.16
CA ASP A 217 24.91 -1.99 18.25
C ASP A 217 24.36 -3.32 17.69
N GLY A 218 23.15 -3.32 17.13
CA GLY A 218 22.55 -4.50 16.48
C GLY A 218 21.98 -5.56 17.43
N GLN A 219 21.85 -5.28 18.72
CA GLN A 219 21.16 -6.19 19.66
C GLN A 219 19.64 -6.05 19.51
N MET A 220 18.99 -7.17 19.30
CA MET A 220 17.55 -7.27 19.15
C MET A 220 16.89 -7.38 20.54
N PHE A 221 15.97 -6.46 20.85
CA PHE A 221 15.09 -6.58 22.01
C PHE A 221 13.72 -7.02 21.50
N LEU A 222 13.34 -8.25 21.83
CA LEU A 222 11.97 -8.73 21.65
C LEU A 222 11.24 -8.49 22.97
N ASP A 223 10.30 -7.57 23.00
CA ASP A 223 9.31 -7.52 24.07
C ASP A 223 8.25 -8.59 23.83
N ASN A 224 8.06 -9.45 24.82
CA ASN A 224 7.06 -10.51 24.86
C ASN A 224 5.68 -9.96 25.23
#